data_03ea3319c9fedbf4b408d7550cfd2790
#
_entry.id   03ea3319c9fedbf4b408d7550cfd2790
#
_cell.length_a   1.000
_cell.length_b   1.000
_cell.length_c   1.000
_cell.angle_alpha   90.00
_cell.angle_beta   90.00
_cell.angle_gamma   90.00
#
_symmetry.space_group_name_H-M   'P 1'
#
loop_
_entity.id
_entity.type
_entity.pdbx_description
1 polymer ?
#
loop_
_entity_poly.entity_id
_entity_poly.type
_entity_poly.pdbx_seq_one_letter_code
_entity_poly.pdbx_strand_id
1 'polypeptide(L)'
;MEILDGKTLIFSDQHFGIKGNSPLRQKIGVQAIREILSYAKKSKAKNIIFCGDWFHSRATLDVSTLDIAYKCVQALSKQCKLWMILGNHDLYLKNSTEVSSVNIFKNDSNVVVVDKPLEVMLNSRKALLVPWLANLDSFKKDTYDFMLGHFEISSKFLVQSYIEEHSGKLEASKAVSSELDEDDFLGYPGATSLQSSKYSELLGNFIELVKPKTGIILAGHIHQHKEMLAKNSRKFIFIGTPYEQNLGELGNACGFYEISEEGKLKFIKLDKLPRHIQLKTSEIKRVGFEKFDFSEVSGNIVQKIYDEELTQAEEAKLAQKINDFKPYEELLPEYKVAIQYALKSKDDQTSVELLQKSKLEYIRNYIDNIDSKILKDANIEKDELFTLLEGYYKRIVA
;
A
#
# COMPACT_ATOMS: atom_id res chain seq x y z
N MET A 1 32.39 -2.29 8.37
CA MET A 1 31.14 -3.00 8.05
C MET A 1 30.49 -3.36 9.37
N GLU A 2 29.25 -2.93 9.60
CA GLU A 2 28.53 -3.27 10.82
C GLU A 2 27.99 -4.70 10.76
N ILE A 3 27.97 -5.36 11.93
CA ILE A 3 27.50 -6.74 12.06
C ILE A 3 26.14 -6.73 12.78
N LEU A 4 25.14 -7.31 12.16
CA LEU A 4 23.80 -7.47 12.67
C LEU A 4 23.62 -8.94 13.08
N ASP A 5 24.05 -9.24 14.29
CA ASP A 5 23.92 -10.60 14.84
C ASP A 5 22.50 -10.90 15.31
N GLY A 6 22.09 -12.15 15.18
CA GLY A 6 20.80 -12.65 15.61
C GLY A 6 19.71 -12.51 14.55
N LYS A 7 18.49 -12.84 14.94
CA LYS A 7 17.32 -12.75 14.07
C LYS A 7 17.03 -11.30 13.68
N THR A 8 16.72 -11.09 12.42
CA THR A 8 16.40 -9.79 11.85
C THR A 8 14.99 -9.81 11.27
N LEU A 9 14.14 -8.85 11.64
CA LEU A 9 12.81 -8.65 11.06
C LEU A 9 12.90 -7.58 9.99
N ILE A 10 12.10 -7.71 8.91
CA ILE A 10 12.12 -6.80 7.77
C ILE A 10 10.69 -6.48 7.38
N PHE A 11 10.34 -5.19 7.34
CA PHE A 11 9.04 -4.71 6.85
C PHE A 11 9.21 -3.37 6.13
N SER A 12 8.16 -2.90 5.42
CA SER A 12 8.21 -1.71 4.59
C SER A 12 6.86 -1.00 4.54
N ASP A 13 6.83 0.20 3.96
CA ASP A 13 5.62 0.91 3.51
C ASP A 13 4.56 1.07 4.61
N GLN A 14 4.98 1.63 5.75
CA GLN A 14 4.11 1.86 6.92
C GLN A 14 3.11 2.99 6.68
N HIS A 15 3.51 4.05 5.96
CA HIS A 15 2.70 5.18 5.53
C HIS A 15 1.84 5.84 6.62
N PHE A 16 2.42 6.16 7.78
CA PHE A 16 1.71 6.98 8.77
C PHE A 16 1.21 8.28 8.14
N GLY A 17 -0.06 8.63 8.41
CA GLY A 17 -0.72 9.81 7.84
C GLY A 17 -1.53 9.54 6.56
N ILE A 18 -1.63 8.29 6.11
CA ILE A 18 -2.45 7.92 4.95
C ILE A 18 -3.92 8.34 5.13
N LYS A 19 -4.63 8.55 3.99
CA LYS A 19 -6.03 8.97 3.95
C LYS A 19 -6.29 10.25 4.76
N GLY A 20 -5.47 11.28 4.52
CA GLY A 20 -5.62 12.58 5.16
C GLY A 20 -5.45 12.55 6.68
N ASN A 21 -4.47 11.77 7.16
CA ASN A 21 -4.21 11.54 8.58
C ASN A 21 -5.37 10.86 9.34
N SER A 22 -6.12 9.99 8.67
CA SER A 22 -7.26 9.28 9.26
C SER A 22 -6.90 8.60 10.59
N PRO A 23 -7.56 8.95 11.70
CA PRO A 23 -7.29 8.32 13.00
C PRO A 23 -7.55 6.82 13.01
N LEU A 24 -8.52 6.35 12.20
CA LEU A 24 -8.82 4.92 12.07
C LEU A 24 -7.67 4.18 11.37
N ARG A 25 -7.14 4.74 10.27
CA ARG A 25 -5.99 4.17 9.56
C ARG A 25 -4.72 4.19 10.42
N GLN A 26 -4.50 5.26 11.16
CA GLN A 26 -3.39 5.32 12.11
C GLN A 26 -3.47 4.24 13.19
N LYS A 27 -4.68 3.94 13.71
CA LYS A 27 -4.87 2.84 14.68
C LYS A 27 -4.48 1.48 14.10
N ILE A 28 -4.84 1.21 12.83
CA ILE A 28 -4.43 -0.04 12.16
C ILE A 28 -2.91 -0.09 12.01
N GLY A 29 -2.28 0.99 11.56
CA GLY A 29 -0.83 1.09 11.45
C GLY A 29 -0.11 0.85 12.78
N VAL A 30 -0.62 1.45 13.89
CA VAL A 30 -0.11 1.18 15.25
C VAL A 30 -0.30 -0.28 15.65
N GLN A 31 -1.43 -0.89 15.29
CA GLN A 31 -1.68 -2.29 15.60
C GLN A 31 -0.71 -3.20 14.82
N ALA A 32 -0.41 -2.89 13.56
CA ALA A 32 0.62 -3.60 12.79
C ALA A 32 1.98 -3.56 13.50
N ILE A 33 2.42 -2.37 13.95
CA ILE A 33 3.66 -2.23 14.72
C ILE A 33 3.63 -3.03 16.02
N ARG A 34 2.49 -3.08 16.73
CA ARG A 34 2.35 -3.89 17.95
C ARG A 34 2.48 -5.39 17.69
N GLU A 35 1.92 -5.89 16.59
CA GLU A 35 2.06 -7.29 16.19
C GLU A 35 3.53 -7.62 15.83
N ILE A 36 4.22 -6.74 15.08
CA ILE A 36 5.65 -6.88 14.77
C ILE A 36 6.48 -6.91 16.07
N LEU A 37 6.22 -5.99 17.00
CA LEU A 37 6.90 -5.93 18.31
C LEU A 37 6.64 -7.18 19.14
N SER A 38 5.40 -7.65 19.18
CA SER A 38 5.03 -8.89 19.89
C SER A 38 5.81 -10.09 19.34
N TYR A 39 5.90 -10.15 18.00
CA TYR A 39 6.69 -11.20 17.35
C TYR A 39 8.19 -11.04 17.62
N ALA A 40 8.74 -9.82 17.54
CA ALA A 40 10.14 -9.54 17.84
C ALA A 40 10.53 -10.01 19.24
N LYS A 41 9.68 -9.71 20.22
CA LYS A 41 9.88 -10.17 21.62
C LYS A 41 9.84 -11.69 21.75
N LYS A 42 8.83 -12.32 21.11
CA LYS A 42 8.65 -13.78 21.16
C LYS A 42 9.79 -14.53 20.46
N SER A 43 10.20 -14.05 19.29
CA SER A 43 11.27 -14.67 18.48
C SER A 43 12.67 -14.31 18.97
N LYS A 44 12.79 -13.36 19.93
CA LYS A 44 14.06 -12.78 20.42
C LYS A 44 14.87 -12.12 19.29
N ALA A 45 14.20 -11.47 18.36
CA ALA A 45 14.85 -10.71 17.30
C ALA A 45 15.72 -9.61 17.89
N LYS A 46 16.89 -9.39 17.28
CA LYS A 46 17.88 -8.39 17.69
C LYS A 46 17.82 -7.13 16.81
N ASN A 47 17.45 -7.29 15.56
CA ASN A 47 17.44 -6.24 14.58
C ASN A 47 16.09 -6.14 13.89
N ILE A 48 15.74 -4.92 13.51
CA ILE A 48 14.64 -4.61 12.62
C ILE A 48 15.19 -3.74 11.50
N ILE A 49 14.93 -4.13 10.24
CA ILE A 49 15.22 -3.33 9.05
C ILE A 49 13.90 -2.87 8.46
N PHE A 50 13.67 -1.58 8.46
CA PHE A 50 12.55 -0.94 7.81
C PHE A 50 12.97 -0.46 6.42
N CYS A 51 12.29 -0.94 5.39
CA CYS A 51 12.66 -0.73 3.99
C CYS A 51 11.90 0.44 3.34
N GLY A 52 11.74 1.56 4.05
CA GLY A 52 11.28 2.84 3.49
C GLY A 52 9.78 3.11 3.57
N ASP A 53 9.44 4.38 3.38
CA ASP A 53 8.09 4.94 3.40
C ASP A 53 7.42 4.84 4.79
N TRP A 54 8.08 5.47 5.79
CA TRP A 54 7.55 5.57 7.14
C TRP A 54 6.35 6.51 7.22
N PHE A 55 6.44 7.66 6.54
CA PHE A 55 5.35 8.63 6.42
C PHE A 55 4.72 8.61 5.03
N HIS A 56 3.44 8.94 4.94
CA HIS A 56 2.74 9.01 3.66
C HIS A 56 2.96 10.33 2.92
N SER A 57 3.00 11.45 3.66
CA SER A 57 3.18 12.78 3.06
C SER A 57 4.63 13.23 3.09
N ARG A 58 5.11 13.78 1.98
CA ARG A 58 6.47 14.36 1.85
C ARG A 58 6.57 15.78 2.39
N ALA A 59 5.50 16.56 2.21
CA ALA A 59 5.54 18.01 2.40
C ALA A 59 5.09 18.46 3.79
N THR A 60 4.13 17.76 4.37
CA THR A 60 3.53 18.16 5.65
C THR A 60 3.24 16.94 6.51
N LEU A 61 3.51 17.06 7.80
CA LEU A 61 3.15 16.06 8.80
C LEU A 61 2.21 16.70 9.81
N ASP A 62 1.07 16.07 10.02
CA ASP A 62 0.17 16.41 11.12
C ASP A 62 0.82 16.07 12.46
N VAL A 63 0.63 16.93 13.47
CA VAL A 63 1.26 16.76 14.79
C VAL A 63 0.86 15.44 15.46
N SER A 64 -0.40 15.03 15.31
CA SER A 64 -0.88 13.76 15.84
C SER A 64 -0.22 12.58 15.14
N THR A 65 -0.08 12.63 13.82
CA THR A 65 0.63 11.63 13.03
C THR A 65 2.10 11.54 13.42
N LEU A 66 2.76 12.69 13.59
CA LEU A 66 4.16 12.75 14.02
C LEU A 66 4.35 12.11 15.41
N ASP A 67 3.50 12.46 16.38
CA ASP A 67 3.57 11.92 17.74
C ASP A 67 3.38 10.39 17.76
N ILE A 68 2.38 9.88 17.03
CA ILE A 68 2.12 8.45 16.92
C ILE A 68 3.30 7.73 16.26
N ALA A 69 3.79 8.23 15.14
CA ALA A 69 4.89 7.66 14.38
C ALA A 69 6.19 7.65 15.20
N TYR A 70 6.45 8.75 15.94
CA TYR A 70 7.59 8.87 16.85
C TYR A 70 7.53 7.82 17.98
N LYS A 71 6.37 7.65 18.64
CA LYS A 71 6.17 6.63 19.67
C LYS A 71 6.38 5.21 19.14
N CYS A 72 6.00 4.95 17.90
CA CYS A 72 6.23 3.66 17.25
C CYS A 72 7.73 3.39 17.04
N VAL A 73 8.50 4.39 16.54
CA VAL A 73 9.95 4.27 16.40
C VAL A 73 10.61 4.02 17.74
N GLN A 74 10.24 4.77 18.78
CA GLN A 74 10.78 4.56 20.13
C GLN A 74 10.47 3.15 20.68
N ALA A 75 9.28 2.62 20.40
CA ALA A 75 8.93 1.26 20.84
C ALA A 75 9.75 0.19 20.09
N LEU A 76 9.98 0.39 18.78
CA LEU A 76 10.79 -0.51 17.96
C LEU A 76 12.27 -0.45 18.39
N SER A 77 12.83 0.75 18.52
CA SER A 77 14.24 0.95 18.89
C SER A 77 14.54 0.50 20.32
N LYS A 78 13.58 0.58 21.23
CA LYS A 78 13.71 0.01 22.59
C LYS A 78 13.80 -1.52 22.59
N GLN A 79 13.16 -2.18 21.63
CA GLN A 79 13.10 -3.64 21.56
C GLN A 79 14.27 -4.23 20.75
N CYS A 80 14.63 -3.61 19.61
CA CYS A 80 15.63 -4.07 18.66
C CYS A 80 16.46 -2.90 18.14
N LYS A 81 17.68 -3.15 17.63
CA LYS A 81 18.38 -2.15 16.83
C LYS A 81 17.57 -1.93 15.55
N LEU A 82 17.17 -0.67 15.31
CA LEU A 82 16.30 -0.30 14.19
C LEU A 82 17.11 0.37 13.08
N TRP A 83 17.03 -0.19 11.88
CA TRP A 83 17.60 0.34 10.65
C TRP A 83 16.49 0.89 9.79
N MET A 84 16.49 2.18 9.53
CA MET A 84 15.47 2.87 8.73
C MET A 84 16.08 3.27 7.39
N ILE A 85 15.76 2.52 6.35
CA ILE A 85 16.16 2.84 4.97
C ILE A 85 15.20 3.91 4.44
N LEU A 86 15.72 4.93 3.73
CA LEU A 86 14.88 5.97 3.15
C LEU A 86 14.06 5.43 1.99
N GLY A 87 12.76 5.65 2.05
CA GLY A 87 11.84 5.48 0.92
C GLY A 87 11.60 6.79 0.17
N ASN A 88 10.83 6.71 -0.92
CA ASN A 88 10.53 7.89 -1.73
C ASN A 88 9.56 8.87 -1.04
N HIS A 89 8.68 8.40 -0.17
CA HIS A 89 7.78 9.25 0.63
C HIS A 89 8.49 9.90 1.83
N ASP A 90 9.63 9.37 2.27
CA ASP A 90 10.39 9.96 3.36
C ASP A 90 11.17 11.21 2.92
N LEU A 91 11.38 11.43 1.61
CA LEU A 91 12.15 12.54 1.07
C LEU A 91 11.28 13.77 0.79
N TYR A 92 11.73 14.95 1.21
CA TYR A 92 11.07 16.21 0.90
C TYR A 92 11.10 16.51 -0.62
N LEU A 93 12.28 16.40 -1.23
CA LEU A 93 12.47 16.58 -2.66
C LEU A 93 12.57 15.23 -3.37
N LYS A 94 11.96 15.10 -4.56
CA LYS A 94 11.99 13.85 -5.33
C LYS A 94 13.38 13.41 -5.81
N ASN A 95 14.36 14.33 -5.82
CA ASN A 95 15.69 14.17 -6.40
C ASN A 95 16.84 14.42 -5.40
N SER A 96 16.56 14.52 -4.10
CA SER A 96 17.57 14.73 -3.06
C SER A 96 17.22 13.97 -1.80
N THR A 97 18.24 13.38 -1.15
CA THR A 97 18.15 12.69 0.14
C THR A 97 18.52 13.58 1.33
N GLU A 98 18.89 14.86 1.10
CA GLU A 98 19.38 15.77 2.14
C GLU A 98 18.35 16.06 3.22
N VAL A 99 17.09 16.25 2.80
CA VAL A 99 15.99 16.54 3.72
C VAL A 99 15.01 15.36 3.70
N SER A 100 14.90 14.71 4.86
CA SER A 100 14.03 13.54 5.04
C SER A 100 13.26 13.65 6.34
N SER A 101 11.99 13.22 6.31
CA SER A 101 11.12 13.19 7.49
C SER A 101 11.64 12.26 8.59
N VAL A 102 12.37 11.20 8.25
CA VAL A 102 12.94 10.26 9.25
C VAL A 102 14.26 10.71 9.84
N ASN A 103 14.85 11.83 9.36
CA ASN A 103 16.06 12.41 9.95
C ASN A 103 15.90 12.82 11.42
N ILE A 104 14.65 13.06 11.86
CA ILE A 104 14.34 13.35 13.27
C ILE A 104 14.71 12.21 14.22
N PHE A 105 14.88 10.99 13.71
CA PHE A 105 15.25 9.80 14.50
C PHE A 105 16.77 9.55 14.56
N LYS A 106 17.60 10.30 13.81
CA LYS A 106 19.07 10.10 13.77
C LYS A 106 19.77 10.22 15.13
N ASN A 107 19.16 10.94 16.06
CA ASN A 107 19.75 11.14 17.40
C ASN A 107 19.36 10.03 18.40
N ASP A 108 18.52 9.08 18.03
CA ASP A 108 18.26 7.90 18.86
C ASP A 108 19.43 6.92 18.72
N SER A 109 20.07 6.59 19.83
CA SER A 109 21.27 5.72 19.85
C SER A 109 21.06 4.32 19.29
N ASN A 110 19.81 3.87 19.24
CA ASN A 110 19.44 2.56 18.75
C ASN A 110 18.74 2.59 17.37
N VAL A 111 18.74 3.74 16.70
CA VAL A 111 18.23 3.94 15.35
C VAL A 111 19.38 4.30 14.40
N VAL A 112 19.44 3.62 13.28
CA VAL A 112 20.35 3.96 12.17
C VAL A 112 19.51 4.35 10.97
N VAL A 113 19.58 5.61 10.55
CA VAL A 113 18.93 6.08 9.32
C VAL A 113 19.90 5.84 8.16
N VAL A 114 19.47 5.01 7.20
CA VAL A 114 20.27 4.63 6.03
C VAL A 114 19.89 5.55 4.87
N ASP A 115 20.66 6.61 4.68
CA ASP A 115 20.47 7.63 3.64
C ASP A 115 21.45 7.47 2.44
N LYS A 116 22.35 6.49 2.53
CA LYS A 116 23.28 6.07 1.47
C LYS A 116 23.39 4.56 1.47
N PRO A 117 23.81 3.93 0.35
CA PRO A 117 24.06 2.49 0.32
C PRO A 117 25.02 2.09 1.44
N LEU A 118 24.62 1.09 2.20
CA LEU A 118 25.37 0.63 3.37
C LEU A 118 25.57 -0.87 3.35
N GLU A 119 26.83 -1.31 3.36
CA GLU A 119 27.19 -2.72 3.53
C GLU A 119 27.13 -3.12 5.00
N VAL A 120 26.46 -4.24 5.26
CA VAL A 120 26.35 -4.85 6.58
C VAL A 120 26.54 -6.36 6.50
N MET A 121 26.89 -6.98 7.62
CA MET A 121 26.85 -8.43 7.78
C MET A 121 25.59 -8.82 8.53
N LEU A 122 24.68 -9.54 7.90
CA LEU A 122 23.56 -10.24 8.58
C LEU A 122 24.06 -11.61 9.05
N ASN A 123 24.45 -11.68 10.32
CA ASN A 123 25.24 -12.79 10.85
C ASN A 123 26.52 -12.98 9.99
N SER A 124 26.67 -14.08 9.29
CA SER A 124 27.80 -14.37 8.41
C SER A 124 27.57 -14.07 6.93
N ARG A 125 26.48 -13.35 6.57
CA ARG A 125 26.05 -13.12 5.19
C ARG A 125 26.19 -11.64 4.82
N LYS A 126 26.83 -11.37 3.69
CA LYS A 126 27.00 -9.99 3.20
C LYS A 126 25.66 -9.45 2.68
N ALA A 127 25.25 -8.29 3.17
CA ALA A 127 24.04 -7.61 2.76
C ALA A 127 24.30 -6.16 2.38
N LEU A 128 23.50 -5.65 1.43
CA LEU A 128 23.51 -4.25 1.02
C LEU A 128 22.15 -3.61 1.34
N LEU A 129 22.16 -2.55 2.16
CA LEU A 129 21.00 -1.73 2.43
C LEU A 129 20.97 -0.57 1.43
N VAL A 130 19.85 -0.40 0.72
CA VAL A 130 19.75 0.48 -0.46
C VAL A 130 18.60 1.46 -0.29
N PRO A 131 18.86 2.74 0.04
CA PRO A 131 17.83 3.77 0.10
C PRO A 131 17.37 4.20 -1.30
N TRP A 132 16.24 4.88 -1.35
CA TRP A 132 15.76 5.54 -2.57
C TRP A 132 16.82 6.52 -3.11
N LEU A 133 16.92 6.63 -4.43
CA LEU A 133 17.94 7.45 -5.15
C LEU A 133 19.41 7.02 -4.93
N ALA A 134 19.65 5.81 -4.48
CA ALA A 134 21.01 5.34 -4.25
C ALA A 134 21.83 5.27 -5.55
N ASN A 135 23.05 5.81 -5.52
CA ASN A 135 24.06 5.52 -6.53
C ASN A 135 24.82 4.24 -6.16
N LEU A 136 24.78 3.25 -7.02
CA LEU A 136 25.36 1.92 -6.80
C LEU A 136 26.61 1.64 -7.64
N ASP A 137 27.17 2.65 -8.30
CA ASP A 137 28.32 2.46 -9.18
C ASP A 137 29.54 1.82 -8.50
N SER A 138 29.78 2.16 -7.24
CA SER A 138 30.87 1.58 -6.44
C SER A 138 30.63 0.13 -6.01
N PHE A 139 29.39 -0.38 -6.06
CA PHE A 139 28.99 -1.70 -5.59
C PHE A 139 28.84 -2.74 -6.73
N LYS A 140 28.99 -2.35 -7.99
CA LYS A 140 28.75 -3.18 -9.18
C LYS A 140 29.53 -4.48 -9.26
N LYS A 141 30.73 -4.53 -8.64
CA LYS A 141 31.62 -5.69 -8.69
C LYS A 141 31.46 -6.63 -7.51
N ASP A 142 30.70 -6.23 -6.49
CA ASP A 142 30.50 -7.01 -5.27
C ASP A 142 29.40 -8.04 -5.42
N THR A 143 29.43 -9.00 -4.50
CA THR A 143 28.41 -10.05 -4.40
C THR A 143 27.77 -9.97 -3.02
N TYR A 144 26.45 -10.04 -2.97
CA TYR A 144 25.66 -9.97 -1.74
C TYR A 144 24.75 -11.18 -1.62
N ASP A 145 24.60 -11.70 -0.42
CA ASP A 145 23.61 -12.72 -0.11
C ASP A 145 22.21 -12.08 -0.06
N PHE A 146 22.13 -10.87 0.49
CA PHE A 146 20.89 -10.09 0.59
C PHE A 146 21.08 -8.68 0.06
N MET A 147 20.02 -8.17 -0.54
CA MET A 147 19.85 -6.75 -0.82
C MET A 147 18.49 -6.33 -0.28
N LEU A 148 18.47 -5.29 0.52
CA LEU A 148 17.28 -4.81 1.21
C LEU A 148 17.14 -3.32 0.94
N GLY A 149 15.98 -2.88 0.49
CA GLY A 149 15.87 -1.46 0.21
C GLY A 149 14.51 -1.01 -0.25
N HIS A 150 14.49 0.24 -0.70
CA HIS A 150 13.32 0.88 -1.25
C HIS A 150 13.65 1.35 -2.67
N PHE A 151 13.14 0.65 -3.67
CA PHE A 151 13.47 0.95 -5.07
C PHE A 151 12.39 0.46 -6.03
N GLU A 152 12.27 1.18 -7.13
CA GLU A 152 11.40 0.85 -8.24
C GLU A 152 12.10 -0.19 -9.15
N ILE A 153 11.32 -1.08 -9.72
CA ILE A 153 11.81 -2.07 -10.68
C ILE A 153 11.26 -1.71 -12.04
N SER A 154 12.11 -1.80 -13.07
CA SER A 154 11.66 -1.49 -14.42
C SER A 154 10.51 -2.41 -14.85
N SER A 155 9.52 -1.84 -15.52
CA SER A 155 8.39 -2.57 -16.11
C SER A 155 8.83 -3.74 -16.99
N LYS A 156 9.92 -3.58 -17.74
CA LYS A 156 10.52 -4.65 -18.57
C LYS A 156 10.91 -5.89 -17.76
N PHE A 157 11.45 -5.71 -16.56
CA PHE A 157 11.81 -6.84 -15.71
C PHE A 157 10.56 -7.55 -15.16
N LEU A 158 9.53 -6.80 -14.77
CA LEU A 158 8.26 -7.36 -14.30
C LEU A 158 7.56 -8.15 -15.40
N VAL A 159 7.50 -7.60 -16.62
CA VAL A 159 6.95 -8.26 -17.80
C VAL A 159 7.72 -9.53 -18.13
N GLN A 160 9.04 -9.47 -18.13
CA GLN A 160 9.88 -10.62 -18.46
C GLN A 160 9.76 -11.73 -17.41
N SER A 161 9.71 -11.39 -16.12
CA SER A 161 9.49 -12.35 -15.03
C SER A 161 8.09 -12.99 -15.10
N TYR A 162 7.08 -12.21 -15.46
CA TYR A 162 5.72 -12.71 -15.68
C TYR A 162 5.66 -13.68 -16.88
N ILE A 163 6.29 -13.33 -17.99
CA ILE A 163 6.37 -14.18 -19.19
C ILE A 163 7.11 -15.48 -18.87
N GLU A 164 8.21 -15.43 -18.14
CA GLU A 164 8.99 -16.62 -17.75
C GLU A 164 8.23 -17.54 -16.80
N GLU A 165 7.47 -16.99 -15.86
CA GLU A 165 6.64 -17.75 -14.90
C GLU A 165 5.45 -18.44 -15.61
N HIS A 166 4.93 -17.86 -16.72
CA HIS A 166 3.78 -18.35 -17.46
C HIS A 166 4.14 -19.00 -18.80
N SER A 167 5.41 -18.99 -19.20
CA SER A 167 5.85 -19.54 -20.52
C SER A 167 5.60 -21.05 -20.67
N GLY A 168 5.49 -21.80 -19.58
CA GLY A 168 5.02 -23.20 -19.64
C GLY A 168 3.55 -23.38 -20.05
N LYS A 169 2.77 -22.29 -20.14
CA LYS A 169 1.36 -22.25 -20.59
C LYS A 169 1.18 -21.52 -21.93
N LEU A 170 2.23 -20.88 -22.44
CA LEU A 170 2.18 -19.94 -23.58
C LEU A 170 2.74 -20.47 -24.89
N GLU A 171 3.02 -21.78 -25.04
CA GLU A 171 3.34 -22.35 -26.37
C GLU A 171 2.17 -22.25 -27.40
N ALA A 172 0.98 -21.80 -26.93
CA ALA A 172 -0.19 -21.61 -27.78
C ALA A 172 -0.46 -20.18 -28.26
N SER A 173 0.33 -19.16 -27.87
CA SER A 173 0.06 -17.77 -28.27
C SER A 173 1.30 -17.02 -28.72
N LYS A 174 1.87 -17.41 -29.87
CA LYS A 174 2.87 -16.61 -30.61
C LYS A 174 2.33 -15.29 -31.18
N ALA A 175 1.10 -14.90 -30.82
CA ALA A 175 0.40 -13.71 -31.34
C ALA A 175 0.33 -12.52 -30.37
N VAL A 176 0.84 -12.61 -29.14
CA VAL A 176 0.64 -11.55 -28.12
C VAL A 176 1.85 -10.61 -27.95
N SER A 177 2.94 -10.84 -28.69
CA SER A 177 4.16 -10.00 -28.53
C SER A 177 4.16 -8.67 -29.30
N SER A 178 3.09 -8.31 -30.00
CA SER A 178 3.01 -7.05 -30.79
C SER A 178 1.87 -6.10 -30.38
N GLU A 179 1.05 -6.44 -29.41
CA GLU A 179 -0.15 -5.66 -29.03
C GLU A 179 -0.38 -5.53 -27.50
N LEU A 180 0.66 -5.63 -26.69
CA LEU A 180 0.52 -5.23 -25.28
C LEU A 180 0.81 -3.73 -25.21
N ASP A 181 -0.24 -2.93 -25.27
CA ASP A 181 -0.19 -1.50 -24.93
C ASP A 181 0.26 -1.34 -23.47
N GLU A 182 1.11 -0.34 -23.21
CA GLU A 182 1.58 0.00 -21.88
C GLU A 182 0.41 0.30 -20.90
N ASP A 183 -0.78 0.59 -21.42
CA ASP A 183 -2.00 0.87 -20.66
C ASP A 183 -2.66 -0.36 -20.04
N ASP A 184 -2.45 -1.56 -20.55
CA ASP A 184 -3.00 -2.80 -19.97
C ASP A 184 -2.30 -3.22 -18.66
N PHE A 185 -1.11 -2.68 -18.39
CA PHE A 185 -0.41 -2.85 -17.11
C PHE A 185 -0.77 -1.79 -16.06
N LEU A 186 -1.51 -0.74 -16.42
CA LEU A 186 -1.98 0.32 -15.52
C LEU A 186 -3.09 -0.12 -14.54
N GLY A 187 -3.51 -1.36 -14.56
CA GLY A 187 -4.42 -1.97 -13.57
C GLY A 187 -3.82 -2.14 -12.17
N TYR A 188 -2.55 -1.80 -11.96
CA TYR A 188 -1.95 -1.75 -10.63
C TYR A 188 -2.15 -0.35 -10.02
N PRO A 189 -2.94 -0.22 -8.93
CA PRO A 189 -3.08 1.05 -8.24
C PRO A 189 -1.73 1.45 -7.65
N GLY A 190 -1.10 2.44 -8.24
CA GLY A 190 0.26 2.91 -7.90
C GLY A 190 1.18 3.11 -9.11
N ALA A 191 0.82 2.61 -10.29
CA ALA A 191 1.62 2.71 -11.51
C ALA A 191 1.59 4.09 -12.20
N THR A 192 0.88 5.06 -11.66
CA THR A 192 0.71 6.41 -12.27
C THR A 192 1.96 7.29 -12.25
N SER A 193 3.13 6.81 -11.86
CA SER A 193 4.38 7.58 -11.90
C SER A 193 5.48 6.97 -12.77
N LEU A 194 5.18 6.00 -13.62
CA LEU A 194 6.16 5.32 -14.49
C LEU A 194 6.73 6.18 -15.62
N GLN A 195 6.45 7.48 -15.68
CA GLN A 195 6.94 8.39 -16.73
C GLN A 195 8.32 8.99 -16.51
N SER A 196 9.15 8.50 -15.63
CA SER A 196 10.55 8.95 -15.61
C SER A 196 11.48 7.88 -16.18
N SER A 197 11.59 7.84 -17.50
CA SER A 197 12.45 6.94 -18.29
C SER A 197 13.91 6.85 -17.81
N LYS A 198 14.42 7.87 -17.13
CA LYS A 198 15.78 7.91 -16.58
C LYS A 198 15.99 7.02 -15.35
N TYR A 199 14.96 6.87 -14.52
CA TYR A 199 15.05 6.08 -13.28
C TYR A 199 14.79 4.61 -13.50
N SER A 200 13.90 4.26 -14.44
CA SER A 200 13.65 2.86 -14.82
C SER A 200 14.89 2.22 -15.50
N GLU A 201 15.67 3.01 -16.23
CA GLU A 201 16.90 2.56 -16.87
C GLU A 201 18.02 2.33 -15.83
N LEU A 202 18.14 3.19 -14.82
CA LEU A 202 19.07 3.02 -13.69
C LEU A 202 18.78 1.77 -12.86
N LEU A 203 17.53 1.43 -12.63
CA LEU A 203 17.12 0.28 -11.82
C LEU A 203 17.09 -1.03 -12.60
N GLY A 204 16.70 -0.99 -13.88
CA GLY A 204 16.84 -2.14 -14.78
C GLY A 204 18.30 -2.59 -14.90
N ASN A 205 19.22 -1.62 -15.01
CA ASN A 205 20.65 -1.85 -14.96
C ASN A 205 21.14 -2.33 -13.57
N PHE A 206 20.48 -1.91 -12.49
CA PHE A 206 20.84 -2.28 -11.13
C PHE A 206 20.69 -3.77 -10.85
N ILE A 207 19.59 -4.40 -11.24
CA ILE A 207 19.36 -5.83 -11.04
C ILE A 207 20.30 -6.68 -11.92
N GLU A 208 20.70 -6.16 -13.09
CA GLU A 208 21.72 -6.78 -13.92
C GLU A 208 23.14 -6.61 -13.37
N LEU A 209 23.40 -5.51 -12.64
CA LEU A 209 24.73 -5.14 -12.15
C LEU A 209 25.06 -5.77 -10.80
N VAL A 210 24.08 -5.98 -9.95
CA VAL A 210 24.29 -6.72 -8.70
C VAL A 210 24.14 -8.21 -8.97
N LYS A 211 25.24 -8.93 -8.95
CA LYS A 211 25.31 -10.37 -9.24
C LYS A 211 25.58 -11.20 -7.97
N PRO A 212 24.68 -11.27 -6.98
CA PRO A 212 24.84 -12.28 -5.94
C PRO A 212 24.74 -13.66 -6.59
N LYS A 213 25.63 -14.58 -6.27
CA LYS A 213 25.61 -15.95 -6.84
C LYS A 213 24.29 -16.66 -6.49
N THR A 214 23.73 -16.37 -5.32
CA THR A 214 22.42 -16.84 -4.82
C THR A 214 21.85 -15.74 -3.95
N GLY A 215 21.40 -14.63 -4.54
CA GLY A 215 20.98 -13.49 -3.75
C GLY A 215 19.47 -13.41 -3.61
N ILE A 216 19.05 -12.94 -2.45
CA ILE A 216 17.67 -12.59 -2.18
C ILE A 216 17.58 -11.07 -2.16
N ILE A 217 16.67 -10.52 -2.95
CA ILE A 217 16.39 -9.08 -2.99
C ILE A 217 15.01 -8.85 -2.35
N LEU A 218 14.96 -8.01 -1.31
CA LEU A 218 13.72 -7.59 -0.67
C LEU A 218 13.55 -6.09 -0.90
N ALA A 219 12.45 -5.71 -1.55
CA ALA A 219 12.14 -4.33 -1.89
C ALA A 219 10.83 -3.87 -1.27
N GLY A 220 10.83 -2.66 -0.68
CA GLY A 220 9.64 -1.85 -0.48
C GLY A 220 9.21 -1.16 -1.76
N HIS A 221 8.32 -0.17 -1.65
CA HIS A 221 7.73 0.64 -2.72
C HIS A 221 6.48 0.02 -3.37
N ILE A 222 6.47 -1.25 -3.70
CA ILE A 222 5.29 -1.93 -4.21
C ILE A 222 4.52 -2.52 -3.02
N HIS A 223 3.30 -2.00 -2.83
CA HIS A 223 2.46 -2.36 -1.68
C HIS A 223 1.95 -3.80 -1.72
N GLN A 224 1.88 -4.40 -2.91
CA GLN A 224 1.47 -5.79 -3.06
C GLN A 224 2.62 -6.73 -2.72
N HIS A 225 2.40 -7.63 -1.75
CA HIS A 225 3.35 -8.71 -1.48
C HIS A 225 3.45 -9.66 -2.66
N LYS A 226 4.66 -9.87 -3.17
CA LYS A 226 4.91 -10.79 -4.28
C LYS A 226 6.32 -11.36 -4.21
N GLU A 227 6.43 -12.67 -4.39
CA GLU A 227 7.71 -13.36 -4.54
C GLU A 227 7.89 -13.80 -5.99
N MET A 228 9.06 -13.56 -6.56
CA MET A 228 9.41 -13.90 -7.93
C MET A 228 10.78 -14.56 -8.00
N LEU A 229 10.92 -15.55 -8.87
CA LEU A 229 12.22 -16.14 -9.20
C LEU A 229 12.73 -15.47 -10.48
N ALA A 230 13.86 -14.77 -10.38
CA ALA A 230 14.54 -14.23 -11.54
C ALA A 230 15.49 -15.24 -12.15
N LYS A 231 15.99 -14.98 -13.39
CA LYS A 231 17.05 -15.76 -14.02
C LYS A 231 18.22 -15.97 -13.07
N ASN A 232 18.84 -17.13 -13.09
CA ASN A 232 19.97 -17.52 -12.23
C ASN A 232 19.60 -17.78 -10.75
N SER A 233 18.38 -18.25 -10.47
CA SER A 233 17.92 -18.64 -9.12
C SER A 233 17.94 -17.51 -8.09
N ARG A 234 17.88 -16.24 -8.54
CA ARG A 234 17.70 -15.10 -7.66
C ARG A 234 16.25 -15.00 -7.24
N LYS A 235 16.03 -14.82 -5.93
CA LYS A 235 14.70 -14.56 -5.42
C LYS A 235 14.50 -13.05 -5.27
N PHE A 236 13.51 -12.52 -5.96
CA PHE A 236 13.08 -11.15 -5.83
C PHE A 236 11.74 -11.11 -5.06
N ILE A 237 11.67 -10.24 -4.06
CA ILE A 237 10.53 -10.13 -3.15
C ILE A 237 10.13 -8.68 -3.03
N PHE A 238 8.90 -8.35 -3.42
CA PHE A 238 8.22 -7.19 -2.90
C PHE A 238 7.69 -7.53 -1.52
N ILE A 239 8.14 -6.78 -0.51
CA ILE A 239 7.76 -7.01 0.89
C ILE A 239 6.26 -6.78 1.07
N GLY A 240 5.75 -5.74 0.40
CA GLY A 240 4.38 -5.26 0.56
C GLY A 240 4.17 -4.47 1.85
N THR A 241 2.94 -4.04 2.06
CA THR A 241 2.54 -3.30 3.25
C THR A 241 2.26 -4.23 4.44
N PRO A 242 2.46 -3.77 5.67
CA PRO A 242 2.14 -4.57 6.86
C PRO A 242 0.63 -4.67 7.12
N TYR A 243 -0.20 -3.83 6.47
CA TYR A 243 -1.67 -3.84 6.54
C TYR A 243 -2.25 -3.26 5.24
N GLU A 244 -3.47 -3.61 4.88
CA GLU A 244 -4.14 -3.04 3.72
C GLU A 244 -4.43 -1.55 3.92
N GLN A 245 -3.88 -0.70 3.09
CA GLN A 245 -3.95 0.75 3.18
C GLN A 245 -5.08 1.34 2.33
N ASN A 246 -5.44 0.67 1.25
CA ASN A 246 -6.48 1.11 0.32
C ASN A 246 -7.13 -0.08 -0.39
N LEU A 247 -8.22 0.19 -1.13
CA LEU A 247 -8.98 -0.83 -1.87
C LEU A 247 -8.18 -1.52 -2.98
N GLY A 248 -7.14 -0.88 -3.51
CA GLY A 248 -6.26 -1.50 -4.51
C GLY A 248 -5.38 -2.61 -3.94
N GLU A 249 -5.33 -2.73 -2.62
CA GLU A 249 -4.60 -3.77 -1.90
C GLU A 249 -5.52 -4.90 -1.39
N LEU A 250 -6.78 -4.89 -1.78
CA LEU A 250 -7.79 -5.87 -1.36
C LEU A 250 -7.27 -7.30 -1.60
N GLY A 251 -7.27 -8.10 -0.53
CA GLY A 251 -6.79 -9.48 -0.55
C GLY A 251 -5.27 -9.65 -0.56
N ASN A 252 -4.51 -8.57 -0.42
CA ASN A 252 -3.05 -8.64 -0.33
C ASN A 252 -2.60 -9.43 0.90
N ALA A 253 -1.50 -10.17 0.77
CA ALA A 253 -0.85 -10.82 1.89
C ALA A 253 0.00 -9.79 2.66
N CYS A 254 -0.60 -9.16 3.67
CA CYS A 254 0.09 -8.19 4.52
C CYS A 254 0.96 -8.90 5.57
N GLY A 255 2.16 -8.36 5.81
CA GLY A 255 3.08 -8.99 6.77
C GLY A 255 4.48 -8.41 6.78
N PHE A 256 5.41 -9.23 7.23
CA PHE A 256 6.84 -8.91 7.33
C PHE A 256 7.68 -10.17 7.20
N TYR A 257 8.98 -10.02 7.01
CA TYR A 257 9.91 -11.14 6.92
C TYR A 257 10.76 -11.30 8.19
N GLU A 258 11.13 -12.52 8.50
CA GLU A 258 12.20 -12.87 9.44
C GLU A 258 13.37 -13.51 8.67
N ILE A 259 14.59 -13.02 8.89
CA ILE A 259 15.83 -13.73 8.57
C ILE A 259 16.33 -14.37 9.86
N SER A 260 16.44 -15.71 9.85
CA SER A 260 17.01 -16.45 10.98
C SER A 260 18.52 -16.28 11.09
N GLU A 261 19.12 -16.74 12.18
CA GLU A 261 20.57 -16.73 12.38
C GLU A 261 21.31 -17.52 11.29
N GLU A 262 20.69 -18.59 10.77
CA GLU A 262 21.21 -19.40 9.66
C GLU A 262 20.95 -18.78 8.28
N GLY A 263 20.30 -17.58 8.23
CA GLY A 263 19.98 -16.88 7.01
C GLY A 263 18.76 -17.42 6.26
N LYS A 264 17.90 -18.20 6.93
CA LYS A 264 16.63 -18.65 6.35
C LYS A 264 15.62 -17.52 6.40
N LEU A 265 14.94 -17.29 5.27
CA LEU A 265 13.91 -16.28 5.12
C LEU A 265 12.52 -16.90 5.35
N LYS A 266 11.68 -16.23 6.14
CA LYS A 266 10.31 -16.63 6.43
C LYS A 266 9.38 -15.44 6.41
N PHE A 267 8.27 -15.51 5.65
CA PHE A 267 7.19 -14.53 5.70
C PHE A 267 6.29 -14.79 6.91
N ILE A 268 5.96 -13.73 7.63
CA ILE A 268 5.07 -13.72 8.79
C ILE A 268 3.86 -12.87 8.45
N LYS A 269 2.73 -13.52 8.26
CA LYS A 269 1.49 -12.86 7.87
C LYS A 269 0.80 -12.20 9.06
N LEU A 270 0.24 -11.02 8.85
CA LEU A 270 -0.54 -10.25 9.83
C LEU A 270 -2.04 -10.41 9.55
N ASP A 271 -2.61 -11.55 9.94
CA ASP A 271 -4.00 -11.91 9.63
C ASP A 271 -5.06 -11.28 10.53
N LYS A 272 -4.63 -10.65 11.64
CA LYS A 272 -5.54 -10.13 12.67
C LYS A 272 -5.90 -8.65 12.49
N LEU A 273 -5.37 -8.02 11.45
CA LEU A 273 -5.62 -6.61 11.17
C LEU A 273 -6.89 -6.46 10.33
N PRO A 274 -7.60 -5.33 10.48
CA PRO A 274 -8.74 -5.02 9.61
C PRO A 274 -8.35 -5.06 8.13
N ARG A 275 -9.17 -5.71 7.30
CA ARG A 275 -8.99 -5.82 5.84
C ARG A 275 -10.10 -5.10 5.11
N HIS A 276 -9.87 -4.77 3.86
CA HIS A 276 -10.93 -4.30 2.98
C HIS A 276 -11.76 -5.47 2.48
N ILE A 277 -13.08 -5.30 2.51
CA ILE A 277 -14.02 -6.22 1.89
C ILE A 277 -15.01 -5.45 1.01
N GLN A 278 -15.45 -6.06 -0.06
CA GLN A 278 -16.45 -5.49 -0.96
C GLN A 278 -17.69 -6.37 -0.96
N LEU A 279 -18.84 -5.78 -0.63
CA LEU A 279 -20.14 -6.44 -0.67
C LEU A 279 -20.86 -6.04 -1.96
N LYS A 280 -21.03 -6.98 -2.89
CA LYS A 280 -21.74 -6.78 -4.16
C LYS A 280 -23.23 -7.04 -3.98
N THR A 281 -24.07 -6.08 -4.39
CA THR A 281 -25.54 -6.21 -4.28
C THR A 281 -26.07 -7.36 -5.12
N SER A 282 -25.53 -7.60 -6.31
CA SER A 282 -25.89 -8.75 -7.16
C SER A 282 -25.65 -10.10 -6.48
N GLU A 283 -24.56 -10.24 -5.76
CA GLU A 283 -24.22 -11.47 -5.06
C GLU A 283 -25.14 -11.71 -3.86
N ILE A 284 -25.40 -10.65 -3.08
CA ILE A 284 -26.30 -10.70 -1.92
C ILE A 284 -27.73 -11.05 -2.37
N LYS A 285 -28.23 -10.45 -3.46
CA LYS A 285 -29.56 -10.79 -4.01
C LYS A 285 -29.63 -12.22 -4.51
N ARG A 286 -28.62 -12.68 -5.24
CA ARG A 286 -28.52 -14.05 -5.74
C ARG A 286 -28.60 -15.10 -4.64
N VAL A 287 -27.88 -14.86 -3.52
CA VAL A 287 -27.85 -15.78 -2.37
C VAL A 287 -29.07 -15.58 -1.46
N GLY A 288 -29.60 -14.37 -1.41
CA GLY A 288 -30.64 -13.91 -0.50
C GLY A 288 -30.09 -13.36 0.82
N PHE A 289 -30.63 -12.21 1.25
CA PHE A 289 -30.15 -11.46 2.43
C PHE A 289 -30.07 -12.28 3.73
N GLU A 290 -30.90 -13.30 3.90
CA GLU A 290 -30.88 -14.15 5.11
C GLU A 290 -29.86 -15.29 5.03
N LYS A 291 -29.43 -15.64 3.83
CA LYS A 291 -28.49 -16.75 3.60
C LYS A 291 -27.07 -16.27 3.31
N PHE A 292 -26.93 -15.00 2.94
CA PHE A 292 -25.60 -14.42 2.67
C PHE A 292 -24.81 -14.33 3.98
N ASP A 293 -23.57 -14.77 3.93
CA ASP A 293 -22.67 -14.71 5.09
C ASP A 293 -22.01 -13.33 5.23
N PHE A 294 -22.47 -12.57 6.22
CA PHE A 294 -21.93 -11.28 6.58
C PHE A 294 -20.80 -11.35 7.64
N SER A 295 -20.35 -12.52 8.03
CA SER A 295 -19.37 -12.67 9.13
C SER A 295 -18.06 -11.92 8.87
N GLU A 296 -17.63 -11.82 7.61
CA GLU A 296 -16.43 -11.06 7.23
C GLU A 296 -16.57 -9.55 7.43
N VAL A 297 -17.78 -9.02 7.61
CA VAL A 297 -18.00 -7.60 7.93
C VAL A 297 -17.39 -7.24 9.28
N SER A 298 -17.42 -8.17 10.23
CA SER A 298 -17.02 -7.91 11.60
C SER A 298 -15.55 -7.50 11.72
N GLY A 299 -15.33 -6.28 12.21
CA GLY A 299 -13.98 -5.74 12.43
C GLY A 299 -13.19 -5.40 11.16
N ASN A 300 -13.82 -5.47 9.97
CA ASN A 300 -13.20 -5.18 8.69
C ASN A 300 -13.70 -3.83 8.10
N ILE A 301 -13.01 -3.37 7.06
CA ILE A 301 -13.32 -2.14 6.35
C ILE A 301 -14.21 -2.51 5.16
N VAL A 302 -15.45 -2.03 5.16
CA VAL A 302 -16.49 -2.49 4.24
C VAL A 302 -16.79 -1.44 3.18
N GLN A 303 -16.82 -1.85 1.92
CA GLN A 303 -17.36 -1.06 0.82
C GLN A 303 -18.56 -1.79 0.19
N LYS A 304 -19.68 -1.10 0.04
CA LYS A 304 -20.82 -1.57 -0.74
C LYS A 304 -20.59 -1.32 -2.23
N ILE A 305 -20.82 -2.33 -3.06
CA ILE A 305 -20.76 -2.23 -4.53
C ILE A 305 -22.17 -2.44 -5.06
N TYR A 306 -22.78 -1.36 -5.54
CA TYR A 306 -24.09 -1.40 -6.17
C TYR A 306 -23.96 -1.75 -7.65
N ASP A 307 -23.81 -3.01 -7.95
CA ASP A 307 -23.79 -3.60 -9.31
C ASP A 307 -25.15 -4.14 -9.74
N GLU A 308 -26.13 -4.15 -8.84
CA GLU A 308 -27.55 -4.39 -9.07
C GLU A 308 -28.39 -3.46 -8.18
N GLU A 309 -29.51 -2.95 -8.70
CA GLU A 309 -30.39 -2.06 -7.96
C GLU A 309 -31.05 -2.77 -6.77
N LEU A 310 -31.11 -2.10 -5.64
CA LEU A 310 -31.86 -2.52 -4.47
C LEU A 310 -33.13 -1.69 -4.33
N THR A 311 -34.20 -2.31 -3.87
CA THR A 311 -35.38 -1.59 -3.36
C THR A 311 -35.03 -0.91 -2.04
N GLN A 312 -35.78 0.11 -1.65
CA GLN A 312 -35.60 0.81 -0.37
C GLN A 312 -35.63 -0.16 0.84
N ALA A 313 -36.49 -1.20 0.78
CA ALA A 313 -36.56 -2.22 1.82
C ALA A 313 -35.31 -3.10 1.88
N GLU A 314 -34.75 -3.46 0.72
CA GLU A 314 -33.51 -4.23 0.63
C GLU A 314 -32.30 -3.40 1.09
N GLU A 315 -32.27 -2.10 0.77
CA GLU A 315 -31.23 -1.18 1.28
C GLU A 315 -31.24 -1.08 2.78
N ALA A 316 -32.42 -0.85 3.37
CA ALA A 316 -32.57 -0.81 4.84
C ALA A 316 -32.11 -2.12 5.48
N LYS A 317 -32.44 -3.27 4.86
CA LYS A 317 -32.00 -4.58 5.34
C LYS A 317 -30.49 -4.78 5.22
N LEU A 318 -29.87 -4.34 4.12
CA LEU A 318 -28.40 -4.37 3.95
C LEU A 318 -27.69 -3.53 5.01
N ALA A 319 -28.16 -2.30 5.23
CA ALA A 319 -27.62 -1.42 6.24
C ALA A 319 -27.74 -2.02 7.65
N GLN A 320 -28.88 -2.61 7.99
CA GLN A 320 -29.07 -3.31 9.27
C GLN A 320 -28.08 -4.48 9.41
N LYS A 321 -27.97 -5.35 8.40
CA LYS A 321 -27.04 -6.49 8.43
C LYS A 321 -25.60 -6.04 8.63
N ILE A 322 -25.12 -5.00 7.92
CA ILE A 322 -23.79 -4.45 8.11
C ILE A 322 -23.60 -3.93 9.55
N ASN A 323 -24.56 -3.16 10.06
CA ASN A 323 -24.48 -2.62 11.43
C ASN A 323 -24.45 -3.71 12.50
N ASP A 324 -25.22 -4.80 12.32
CA ASP A 324 -25.27 -5.91 13.26
C ASP A 324 -23.89 -6.59 13.43
N PHE A 325 -23.09 -6.64 12.37
CA PHE A 325 -21.74 -7.23 12.37
C PHE A 325 -20.63 -6.26 12.78
N LYS A 326 -20.94 -4.97 13.01
CA LYS A 326 -20.01 -3.95 13.52
C LYS A 326 -18.71 -3.87 12.72
N PRO A 327 -18.74 -3.31 11.50
CA PRO A 327 -17.55 -3.09 10.72
C PRO A 327 -16.56 -2.17 11.46
N TYR A 328 -15.27 -2.28 11.13
CA TYR A 328 -14.25 -1.35 11.61
C TYR A 328 -14.46 0.05 11.01
N GLU A 329 -14.77 0.08 9.72
CA GLU A 329 -15.04 1.28 8.94
C GLU A 329 -15.97 0.93 7.77
N GLU A 330 -16.92 1.80 7.47
CA GLU A 330 -17.73 1.72 6.25
C GLU A 330 -17.28 2.81 5.28
N LEU A 331 -16.84 2.38 4.08
CA LEU A 331 -16.42 3.28 3.02
C LEU A 331 -17.61 3.77 2.20
N LEU A 332 -17.38 4.86 1.46
CA LEU A 332 -18.35 5.33 0.47
C LEU A 332 -18.67 4.22 -0.55
N PRO A 333 -19.95 4.04 -0.87
CA PRO A 333 -20.37 3.01 -1.81
C PRO A 333 -19.88 3.31 -3.24
N GLU A 334 -19.70 2.27 -4.04
CA GLU A 334 -19.43 2.35 -5.47
C GLU A 334 -20.70 1.95 -6.25
N TYR A 335 -21.16 2.80 -7.17
CA TYR A 335 -22.35 2.55 -7.98
C TYR A 335 -21.94 2.17 -9.41
N LYS A 336 -21.97 0.86 -9.74
CA LYS A 336 -21.66 0.36 -11.09
C LYS A 336 -22.88 0.36 -12.01
N VAL A 337 -24.08 0.32 -11.46
CA VAL A 337 -25.34 0.32 -12.22
C VAL A 337 -25.49 1.61 -13.04
N ALA A 338 -25.20 2.76 -12.43
CA ALA A 338 -25.25 4.06 -13.13
C ALA A 338 -24.27 4.11 -14.31
N ILE A 339 -23.07 3.53 -14.16
CA ILE A 339 -22.06 3.45 -15.22
C ILE A 339 -22.53 2.53 -16.36
N GLN A 340 -23.19 1.40 -16.06
CA GLN A 340 -23.71 0.51 -17.09
C GLN A 340 -24.85 1.12 -17.90
N TYR A 341 -25.72 1.91 -17.27
CA TYR A 341 -26.75 2.68 -17.99
C TYR A 341 -26.12 3.75 -18.89
N ALA A 342 -25.13 4.46 -18.38
CA ALA A 342 -24.38 5.45 -19.14
C ALA A 342 -23.63 4.86 -20.35
N LEU A 343 -23.04 3.69 -20.22
CA LEU A 343 -22.35 2.98 -21.31
C LEU A 343 -23.30 2.33 -22.33
N LYS A 344 -24.55 2.02 -21.95
CA LYS A 344 -25.56 1.48 -22.87
C LYS A 344 -26.28 2.55 -23.69
N SER A 345 -26.32 3.81 -23.24
CA SER A 345 -26.82 4.93 -24.01
C SER A 345 -25.76 5.34 -25.03
N LYS A 346 -26.07 5.23 -26.33
CA LYS A 346 -25.15 5.61 -27.42
C LYS A 346 -24.90 7.14 -27.53
N ASP A 347 -25.35 7.92 -26.54
CA ASP A 347 -25.26 9.36 -26.51
C ASP A 347 -24.29 9.78 -25.39
N ASP A 348 -23.05 10.08 -25.75
CA ASP A 348 -21.96 10.42 -24.81
C ASP A 348 -22.29 11.59 -23.85
N GLN A 349 -23.08 12.60 -24.33
CA GLN A 349 -23.48 13.73 -23.51
C GLN A 349 -24.46 13.33 -22.41
N THR A 350 -25.44 12.50 -22.71
CA THR A 350 -26.44 12.01 -21.72
C THR A 350 -25.78 11.15 -20.64
N SER A 351 -24.73 10.41 -21.00
CA SER A 351 -23.98 9.55 -20.07
C SER A 351 -23.18 10.36 -19.04
N VAL A 352 -22.56 11.46 -19.47
CA VAL A 352 -21.81 12.37 -18.58
C VAL A 352 -22.76 13.14 -17.65
N GLU A 353 -23.91 13.60 -18.17
CA GLU A 353 -24.94 14.28 -17.36
C GLU A 353 -25.55 13.37 -16.30
N LEU A 354 -25.83 12.10 -16.61
CA LEU A 354 -26.34 11.11 -15.66
C LEU A 354 -25.32 10.79 -14.55
N LEU A 355 -24.03 10.66 -14.89
CA LEU A 355 -22.95 10.47 -13.92
C LEU A 355 -22.78 11.69 -13.02
N GLN A 356 -22.89 12.90 -13.56
CA GLN A 356 -22.83 14.14 -12.79
C GLN A 356 -24.04 14.27 -11.87
N LYS A 357 -25.23 13.94 -12.34
CA LYS A 357 -26.47 13.98 -11.57
C LYS A 357 -26.45 12.99 -10.40
N SER A 358 -26.00 11.77 -10.61
CA SER A 358 -25.88 10.77 -9.53
C SER A 358 -24.89 11.17 -8.44
N LYS A 359 -23.77 11.81 -8.82
CA LYS A 359 -22.77 12.30 -7.85
C LYS A 359 -23.27 13.52 -7.07
N LEU A 360 -24.00 14.41 -7.70
CA LEU A 360 -24.63 15.56 -7.04
C LEU A 360 -25.74 15.14 -6.08
N GLU A 361 -26.55 14.15 -6.46
CA GLU A 361 -27.54 13.55 -5.58
C GLU A 361 -26.89 12.88 -4.36
N TYR A 362 -25.74 12.23 -4.54
CA TYR A 362 -24.96 11.68 -3.45
C TYR A 362 -24.43 12.77 -2.49
N ILE A 363 -23.86 13.85 -3.03
CA ILE A 363 -23.43 15.01 -2.24
C ILE A 363 -24.62 15.58 -1.44
N ARG A 364 -25.80 15.67 -2.08
CA ARG A 364 -27.01 16.16 -1.42
C ARG A 364 -27.42 15.24 -0.27
N ASN A 365 -27.52 13.95 -0.52
CA ASN A 365 -27.88 12.96 0.49
C ASN A 365 -26.90 12.95 1.68
N TYR A 366 -25.60 13.11 1.41
CA TYR A 366 -24.59 13.24 2.45
C TYR A 366 -24.85 14.45 3.34
N ILE A 367 -25.09 15.63 2.74
CA ILE A 367 -25.35 16.87 3.46
C ILE A 367 -26.65 16.79 4.28
N ASP A 368 -27.70 16.17 3.72
CA ASP A 368 -28.99 16.01 4.39
C ASP A 368 -28.89 15.13 5.64
N ASN A 369 -27.92 14.22 5.69
CA ASN A 369 -27.64 13.36 6.85
C ASN A 369 -26.60 13.94 7.84
N ILE A 370 -26.00 15.10 7.57
CA ILE A 370 -25.11 15.76 8.54
C ILE A 370 -25.93 16.21 9.75
N ASP A 371 -25.40 15.91 10.94
CA ASP A 371 -26.00 16.35 12.20
C ASP A 371 -26.18 17.88 12.20
N SER A 372 -27.41 18.31 12.40
CA SER A 372 -27.79 19.74 12.41
C SER A 372 -27.01 20.56 13.45
N LYS A 373 -26.49 19.92 14.50
CA LYS A 373 -25.65 20.57 15.50
C LYS A 373 -24.30 20.97 14.92
N ILE A 374 -23.67 20.10 14.12
CA ILE A 374 -22.38 20.38 13.46
C ILE A 374 -22.50 21.58 12.52
N LEU A 375 -23.60 21.65 11.75
CA LEU A 375 -23.83 22.74 10.81
C LEU A 375 -24.12 24.06 11.54
N LYS A 376 -24.87 24.02 12.65
CA LYS A 376 -25.11 25.20 13.48
C LYS A 376 -23.84 25.71 14.15
N ASP A 377 -23.00 24.82 14.68
CA ASP A 377 -21.72 25.18 15.28
C ASP A 377 -20.76 25.82 14.25
N ALA A 378 -20.86 25.40 12.97
CA ALA A 378 -20.11 25.98 11.86
C ALA A 378 -20.77 27.22 11.24
N ASN A 379 -21.99 27.58 11.65
CA ASN A 379 -22.81 28.65 11.07
C ASN A 379 -22.99 28.52 9.53
N ILE A 380 -23.30 27.31 9.07
CA ILE A 380 -23.49 26.99 7.66
C ILE A 380 -24.86 26.33 7.48
N GLU A 381 -25.63 26.79 6.48
CA GLU A 381 -26.88 26.14 6.09
C GLU A 381 -26.63 25.01 5.08
N LYS A 382 -27.49 23.95 5.10
CA LYS A 382 -27.35 22.78 4.19
C LYS A 382 -27.30 23.14 2.73
N ASP A 383 -28.13 24.09 2.30
CA ASP A 383 -28.19 24.53 0.92
C ASP A 383 -26.96 25.34 0.48
N GLU A 384 -26.40 26.10 1.40
CA GLU A 384 -25.15 26.83 1.19
C GLU A 384 -23.96 25.86 1.02
N LEU A 385 -23.88 24.85 1.90
CA LEU A 385 -22.87 23.81 1.83
C LEU A 385 -22.99 22.99 0.54
N PHE A 386 -24.22 22.66 0.13
CA PHE A 386 -24.45 21.98 -1.15
C PHE A 386 -23.98 22.80 -2.33
N THR A 387 -24.34 24.09 -2.40
CA THR A 387 -23.94 25.00 -3.49
C THR A 387 -22.42 25.14 -3.57
N LEU A 388 -21.76 25.22 -2.42
CA LEU A 388 -20.30 25.26 -2.35
C LEU A 388 -19.67 24.00 -2.93
N LEU A 389 -20.11 22.82 -2.48
CA LEU A 389 -19.58 21.52 -2.91
C LEU A 389 -19.91 21.22 -4.38
N GLU A 390 -21.09 21.57 -4.85
CA GLU A 390 -21.46 21.52 -6.26
C GLU A 390 -20.53 22.38 -7.13
N GLY A 391 -20.23 23.59 -6.68
CA GLY A 391 -19.31 24.50 -7.37
C GLY A 391 -17.87 23.97 -7.42
N TYR A 392 -17.40 23.30 -6.35
CA TYR A 392 -16.10 22.60 -6.35
C TYR A 392 -16.12 21.41 -7.29
N TYR A 393 -17.16 20.58 -7.25
CA TYR A 393 -17.30 19.41 -8.11
C TYR A 393 -17.27 19.80 -9.60
N LYS A 394 -18.05 20.80 -10.01
CA LYS A 394 -18.09 21.30 -11.40
C LYS A 394 -16.73 21.81 -11.88
N ARG A 395 -15.90 22.40 -11.00
CA ARG A 395 -14.54 22.86 -11.34
C ARG A 395 -13.51 21.72 -11.50
N ILE A 396 -13.73 20.60 -10.83
CA ILE A 396 -12.82 19.43 -10.91
C ILE A 396 -13.13 18.58 -12.14
N VAL A 397 -14.38 18.58 -12.59
CA VAL A 397 -14.86 17.75 -13.71
C VAL A 397 -14.85 18.50 -15.05
N ALA A 398 -14.73 19.82 -15.05
CA ALA A 398 -14.52 20.66 -16.24
C ALA A 398 -13.03 20.74 -16.60
#